data_925e48e6c979b0580f66c8a417a6ae7b
#
_entry.id   925e48e6c979b0580f66c8a417a6ae7b
#
_cell.length_a   1.000
_cell.length_b   1.000
_cell.length_c   1.000
_cell.angle_alpha   90.00
_cell.angle_beta   90.00
_cell.angle_gamma   90.00
#
_symmetry.space_group_name_H-M   'P 1'
#
loop_
_entity.id
_entity.type
_entity.pdbx_description
1 polymer ?
#
loop_
_entity_poly.entity_id
_entity_poly.type
_entity_poly.pdbx_seq_one_letter_code
_entity_poly.pdbx_strand_id
1 'polypeptide(L)'
;MPTTLVAGATGYLGRYIVAELHRRGHTVRAIVRDRSRADVEGAYGAPSLDGLVDDWAVGNVTDSAFTQDVAAGVDHMVSALGVTRQKADPWNIDNRANQSILASALRHGATSFTYINALGAETCPAELTRAKTAFARALESADIASTVINPSAYFSDAAELLTMAKRGLVPLFQPDIRLNPIHGADLAAYTVEQLEQGSTGSFDIGGPDIFTWKELATTAFQAAGKKPRIVKVPGWTLPPVLGFVGLFNSRLADTIRFATWSMRHDCVAPTTGTHHIADFFREYAGR
;
A
#
# COMPACT_ATOMS: atom_id res chain seq x y z
N MET A 1 -22.90 -0.87 -16.25
CA MET A 1 -21.60 -0.46 -15.70
C MET A 1 -21.04 -1.64 -14.95
N PRO A 2 -19.74 -1.95 -15.04
CA PRO A 2 -19.17 -3.07 -14.30
C PRO A 2 -19.18 -2.78 -12.79
N THR A 3 -19.44 -3.80 -12.01
CA THR A 3 -19.37 -3.73 -10.54
C THR A 3 -17.97 -4.12 -10.08
N THR A 4 -17.30 -3.21 -9.39
CA THR A 4 -15.95 -3.44 -8.85
C THR A 4 -15.97 -3.50 -7.33
N LEU A 5 -15.50 -4.61 -6.76
CA LEU A 5 -15.35 -4.76 -5.31
C LEU A 5 -13.95 -4.31 -4.89
N VAL A 6 -13.89 -3.44 -3.87
CA VAL A 6 -12.63 -2.95 -3.30
C VAL A 6 -12.45 -3.50 -1.89
N ALA A 7 -11.45 -4.34 -1.70
CA ALA A 7 -11.01 -4.80 -0.38
C ALA A 7 -9.91 -3.88 0.15
N GLY A 8 -10.00 -3.46 1.42
CA GLY A 8 -9.12 -2.45 1.99
C GLY A 8 -9.54 -1.01 1.68
N ALA A 9 -10.80 -0.79 1.32
CA ALA A 9 -11.36 0.49 0.87
C ALA A 9 -11.11 1.68 1.82
N THR A 10 -11.06 1.48 3.14
CA THR A 10 -10.80 2.54 4.12
C THR A 10 -9.33 2.83 4.39
N GLY A 11 -8.41 2.08 3.75
CA GLY A 11 -6.96 2.35 3.79
C GLY A 11 -6.58 3.58 2.95
N TYR A 12 -5.34 4.08 3.12
CA TYR A 12 -4.83 5.23 2.36
C TYR A 12 -5.06 5.06 0.85
N LEU A 13 -4.50 4.02 0.24
CA LEU A 13 -4.66 3.76 -1.19
C LEU A 13 -6.09 3.35 -1.57
N GLY A 14 -6.75 2.52 -0.73
CA GLY A 14 -8.09 2.02 -1.03
C GLY A 14 -9.12 3.14 -1.23
N ARG A 15 -8.99 4.24 -0.49
CA ARG A 15 -9.84 5.43 -0.64
C ARG A 15 -9.67 6.11 -2.00
N TYR A 16 -8.44 6.25 -2.47
CA TYR A 16 -8.16 6.80 -3.81
C TYR A 16 -8.65 5.85 -4.92
N ILE A 17 -8.53 4.53 -4.74
CA ILE A 17 -9.05 3.55 -5.70
C ILE A 17 -10.58 3.66 -5.79
N VAL A 18 -11.29 3.72 -4.66
CA VAL A 18 -12.76 3.92 -4.65
C VAL A 18 -13.13 5.22 -5.36
N ALA A 19 -12.47 6.32 -5.03
CA ALA A 19 -12.74 7.62 -5.66
C ALA A 19 -12.49 7.60 -7.17
N GLU A 20 -11.42 6.95 -7.62
CA GLU A 20 -11.09 6.85 -9.04
C GLU A 20 -12.06 5.94 -9.81
N LEU A 21 -12.44 4.80 -9.24
CA LEU A 21 -13.47 3.92 -9.82
C LEU A 21 -14.81 4.65 -9.98
N HIS A 22 -15.28 5.33 -8.93
CA HIS A 22 -16.49 6.14 -8.97
C HIS A 22 -16.39 7.23 -10.04
N ARG A 23 -15.28 7.96 -10.12
CA ARG A 23 -15.04 8.99 -11.12
C ARG A 23 -15.10 8.46 -12.56
N ARG A 24 -14.69 7.22 -12.79
CA ARG A 24 -14.75 6.54 -14.10
C ARG A 24 -16.07 5.83 -14.36
N GLY A 25 -17.04 5.91 -13.45
CA GLY A 25 -18.40 5.39 -13.64
C GLY A 25 -18.57 3.91 -13.34
N HIS A 26 -17.67 3.30 -12.55
CA HIS A 26 -17.90 1.95 -12.03
C HIS A 26 -18.97 1.98 -10.94
N THR A 27 -19.75 0.90 -10.83
CA THR A 27 -20.52 0.61 -9.62
C THR A 27 -19.56 0.07 -8.57
N VAL A 28 -19.39 0.77 -7.46
CA VAL A 28 -18.39 0.45 -6.43
C VAL A 28 -19.02 -0.28 -5.25
N ARG A 29 -18.58 -1.51 -5.00
CA ARG A 29 -18.80 -2.22 -3.74
C ARG A 29 -17.55 -2.12 -2.86
N ALA A 30 -17.68 -1.69 -1.61
CA ALA A 30 -16.57 -1.55 -0.70
C ALA A 30 -16.67 -2.50 0.50
N ILE A 31 -15.60 -3.27 0.77
CA ILE A 31 -15.50 -4.06 2.00
C ILE A 31 -14.99 -3.15 3.12
N VAL A 32 -15.76 -3.06 4.21
CA VAL A 32 -15.39 -2.30 5.40
C VAL A 32 -15.74 -3.09 6.67
N ARG A 33 -14.97 -2.88 7.74
CA ARG A 33 -15.29 -3.44 9.06
C ARG A 33 -16.28 -2.57 9.82
N ASP A 34 -16.19 -1.26 9.58
CA ASP A 34 -16.99 -0.24 10.22
C ASP A 34 -17.18 0.91 9.23
N ARG A 35 -18.43 1.16 8.86
CA ARG A 35 -18.80 2.18 7.89
C ARG A 35 -18.54 3.61 8.41
N SER A 36 -18.68 3.85 9.70
CA SER A 36 -18.50 5.18 10.27
C SER A 36 -17.12 5.79 10.01
N ARG A 37 -16.12 4.94 9.79
CA ARG A 37 -14.77 5.34 9.44
C ARG A 37 -14.58 5.67 7.96
N ALA A 38 -15.52 5.31 7.12
CA ALA A 38 -15.46 5.55 5.68
C ALA A 38 -15.90 6.99 5.33
N ASP A 39 -16.87 7.53 6.03
CA ASP A 39 -17.54 8.80 5.71
C ASP A 39 -16.73 10.05 6.12
N VAL A 40 -15.54 9.85 6.70
CA VAL A 40 -14.62 10.94 7.05
C VAL A 40 -13.35 10.87 6.18
N GLU A 41 -12.67 12.01 6.04
CA GLU A 41 -11.36 12.08 5.37
C GLU A 41 -10.36 11.11 6.02
N GLY A 42 -9.59 10.42 5.20
CA GLY A 42 -8.54 9.52 5.64
C GLY A 42 -7.24 10.23 6.00
N ALA A 43 -6.23 9.46 6.40
CA ALA A 43 -4.91 10.00 6.67
C ALA A 43 -4.30 10.64 5.40
N TYR A 44 -3.61 11.75 5.59
CA TYR A 44 -2.89 12.46 4.51
C TYR A 44 -3.80 12.83 3.33
N GLY A 45 -4.97 13.42 3.61
CA GLY A 45 -5.87 13.90 2.58
C GLY A 45 -6.52 12.81 1.72
N ALA A 46 -6.44 11.54 2.13
CA ALA A 46 -7.13 10.48 1.42
C ALA A 46 -8.65 10.72 1.47
N PRO A 47 -9.38 10.63 0.35
CA PRO A 47 -10.76 11.11 0.25
C PRO A 47 -11.71 10.41 1.23
N SER A 48 -12.74 11.14 1.67
CA SER A 48 -13.93 10.52 2.26
C SER A 48 -14.57 9.59 1.22
N LEU A 49 -15.21 8.53 1.68
CA LEU A 49 -15.96 7.61 0.83
C LEU A 49 -17.45 7.94 0.78
N ASP A 50 -17.87 9.01 1.46
CA ASP A 50 -19.27 9.46 1.45
C ASP A 50 -19.72 9.80 0.03
N GLY A 51 -20.82 9.19 -0.40
CA GLY A 51 -21.35 9.34 -1.76
C GLY A 51 -20.58 8.66 -2.88
N LEU A 52 -19.46 7.94 -2.58
CA LEU A 52 -18.60 7.29 -3.59
C LEU A 52 -18.80 5.77 -3.70
N VAL A 53 -19.59 5.18 -2.83
CA VAL A 53 -19.80 3.73 -2.73
C VAL A 53 -21.28 3.42 -2.92
N ASP A 54 -21.58 2.56 -3.89
CA ASP A 54 -22.94 2.15 -4.23
C ASP A 54 -23.44 1.01 -3.32
N ASP A 55 -22.53 0.12 -2.90
CA ASP A 55 -22.86 -1.05 -2.08
C ASP A 55 -21.80 -1.30 -1.00
N TRP A 56 -22.23 -1.55 0.23
CA TRP A 56 -21.37 -1.74 1.38
C TRP A 56 -21.38 -3.20 1.86
N ALA A 57 -20.29 -3.91 1.68
CA ALA A 57 -20.06 -5.20 2.31
C ALA A 57 -19.43 -4.97 3.70
N VAL A 58 -20.28 -4.97 4.75
CA VAL A 58 -19.83 -4.70 6.12
C VAL A 58 -19.51 -6.02 6.83
N GLY A 59 -18.24 -6.25 7.14
CA GLY A 59 -17.79 -7.47 7.81
C GLY A 59 -16.28 -7.57 7.96
N ASN A 60 -15.84 -8.66 8.57
CA ASN A 60 -14.42 -8.92 8.78
C ASN A 60 -13.90 -9.88 7.71
N VAL A 61 -12.89 -9.46 6.94
CA VAL A 61 -12.26 -10.27 5.89
C VAL A 61 -11.57 -11.55 6.40
N THR A 62 -11.38 -11.68 7.71
CA THR A 62 -10.87 -12.92 8.33
C THR A 62 -11.98 -13.90 8.71
N ASP A 63 -13.23 -13.52 8.55
CA ASP A 63 -14.39 -14.39 8.75
C ASP A 63 -14.74 -15.09 7.43
N SER A 64 -14.62 -16.40 7.40
CA SER A 64 -14.90 -17.20 6.21
C SER A 64 -16.37 -17.17 5.81
N ALA A 65 -17.30 -17.06 6.77
CA ALA A 65 -18.73 -16.95 6.47
C ALA A 65 -19.04 -15.62 5.77
N PHE A 66 -18.40 -14.53 6.17
CA PHE A 66 -18.51 -13.23 5.51
C PHE A 66 -17.90 -13.24 4.09
N THR A 67 -16.71 -13.82 3.94
CA THR A 67 -15.98 -13.77 2.66
C THR A 67 -16.52 -14.76 1.64
N GLN A 68 -17.32 -15.75 2.04
CA GLN A 68 -17.81 -16.81 1.18
C GLN A 68 -18.52 -16.27 -0.08
N ASP A 69 -19.39 -15.29 0.07
CA ASP A 69 -20.22 -14.77 -1.02
C ASP A 69 -20.02 -13.27 -1.28
N VAL A 70 -18.90 -12.69 -0.78
CA VAL A 70 -18.63 -11.26 -0.86
C VAL A 70 -18.51 -10.75 -2.31
N ALA A 71 -18.13 -11.63 -3.24
CA ALA A 71 -18.00 -11.32 -4.67
C ALA A 71 -19.26 -11.65 -5.49
N ALA A 72 -20.40 -12.00 -4.86
CA ALA A 72 -21.63 -12.27 -5.61
C ALA A 72 -22.09 -11.04 -6.41
N GLY A 73 -22.24 -11.17 -7.73
CA GLY A 73 -22.61 -10.08 -8.64
C GLY A 73 -21.53 -9.02 -8.87
N VAL A 74 -20.29 -9.39 -8.68
CA VAL A 74 -19.11 -8.52 -8.92
C VAL A 74 -18.40 -8.96 -10.19
N ASP A 75 -18.04 -7.99 -11.05
CA ASP A 75 -17.28 -8.25 -12.29
C ASP A 75 -15.77 -8.21 -12.05
N HIS A 76 -15.31 -7.25 -11.24
CA HIS A 76 -13.89 -6.98 -11.01
C HIS A 76 -13.57 -6.88 -9.52
N MET A 77 -12.39 -7.36 -9.16
CA MET A 77 -11.86 -7.29 -7.79
C MET A 77 -10.63 -6.40 -7.76
N VAL A 78 -10.54 -5.51 -6.76
CA VAL A 78 -9.32 -4.78 -6.42
C VAL A 78 -9.00 -4.96 -4.95
N SER A 79 -7.85 -5.54 -4.63
CA SER A 79 -7.42 -5.67 -3.24
C SER A 79 -6.22 -4.78 -2.93
N ALA A 80 -6.46 -3.80 -2.06
CA ALA A 80 -5.46 -2.98 -1.39
C ALA A 80 -5.36 -3.35 0.11
N LEU A 81 -5.68 -4.61 0.46
CA LEU A 81 -5.50 -5.09 1.83
C LEU A 81 -4.01 -5.10 2.19
N GLY A 82 -3.72 -4.66 3.41
CA GLY A 82 -2.38 -4.68 3.95
C GLY A 82 -2.36 -4.28 5.43
N VAL A 83 -1.34 -4.75 6.16
CA VAL A 83 -1.25 -4.57 7.61
C VAL A 83 -0.10 -3.65 8.04
N THR A 84 0.50 -2.87 7.17
CA THR A 84 1.69 -2.06 7.48
C THR A 84 1.54 -1.25 8.77
N ARG A 85 0.35 -0.72 9.03
CA ARG A 85 0.05 0.08 10.25
C ARG A 85 -0.97 -0.58 11.19
N GLN A 86 -1.44 -1.78 10.90
CA GLN A 86 -2.43 -2.47 11.73
C GLN A 86 -1.77 -3.48 12.67
N LYS A 87 -2.43 -3.80 13.80
CA LYS A 87 -1.97 -4.82 14.74
C LYS A 87 -2.35 -6.26 14.35
N ALA A 88 -2.80 -6.50 13.11
CA ALA A 88 -3.21 -7.82 12.63
C ALA A 88 -2.02 -8.64 12.11
N ASP A 89 -2.10 -9.94 12.07
CA ASP A 89 -1.09 -10.83 11.49
C ASP A 89 -1.07 -10.69 9.96
N PRO A 90 0.10 -10.46 9.31
CA PRO A 90 0.22 -10.38 7.86
C PRO A 90 -0.32 -11.60 7.13
N TRP A 91 -0.05 -12.80 7.62
CA TRP A 91 -0.56 -14.03 7.00
C TRP A 91 -2.09 -14.11 7.00
N ASN A 92 -2.74 -13.59 8.05
CA ASN A 92 -4.20 -13.58 8.10
C ASN A 92 -4.82 -12.56 7.15
N ILE A 93 -4.20 -11.39 6.97
CA ILE A 93 -4.76 -10.30 6.17
C ILE A 93 -4.21 -10.30 4.74
N ASP A 94 -2.88 -10.25 4.59
CA ASP A 94 -2.24 -10.10 3.27
C ASP A 94 -2.30 -11.38 2.45
N ASN A 95 -2.45 -12.56 3.10
CA ASN A 95 -2.55 -13.84 2.43
C ASN A 95 -3.95 -14.47 2.54
N ARG A 96 -4.34 -15.01 3.72
CA ARG A 96 -5.55 -15.84 3.89
C ARG A 96 -6.84 -15.10 3.54
N ALA A 97 -6.99 -13.84 3.99
CA ALA A 97 -8.17 -13.05 3.65
C ALA A 97 -8.28 -12.82 2.15
N ASN A 98 -7.16 -12.49 1.48
CA ASN A 98 -7.13 -12.35 0.02
C ASN A 98 -7.43 -13.67 -0.70
N GLN A 99 -6.94 -14.81 -0.20
CA GLN A 99 -7.31 -16.13 -0.76
C GLN A 99 -8.81 -16.43 -0.61
N SER A 100 -9.41 -16.09 0.53
CA SER A 100 -10.85 -16.26 0.74
C SER A 100 -11.67 -15.40 -0.22
N ILE A 101 -11.24 -14.15 -0.44
CA ILE A 101 -11.87 -13.23 -1.40
C ILE A 101 -11.68 -13.74 -2.84
N LEU A 102 -10.49 -14.23 -3.21
CA LEU A 102 -10.24 -14.86 -4.51
C LEU A 102 -11.12 -16.09 -4.74
N ALA A 103 -11.27 -16.94 -3.73
CA ALA A 103 -12.16 -18.10 -3.82
C ALA A 103 -13.62 -17.68 -4.04
N SER A 104 -14.07 -16.59 -3.42
CA SER A 104 -15.39 -16.01 -3.68
C SER A 104 -15.48 -15.46 -5.10
N ALA A 105 -14.48 -14.74 -5.58
CA ALA A 105 -14.42 -14.21 -6.95
C ALA A 105 -14.56 -15.32 -8.01
N LEU A 106 -13.77 -16.38 -7.87
CA LEU A 106 -13.84 -17.57 -8.75
C LEU A 106 -15.20 -18.25 -8.72
N ARG A 107 -15.78 -18.44 -7.53
CA ARG A 107 -17.10 -19.07 -7.36
C ARG A 107 -18.21 -18.30 -8.04
N HIS A 108 -18.16 -16.98 -7.98
CA HIS A 108 -19.21 -16.10 -8.52
C HIS A 108 -18.91 -15.57 -9.92
N GLY A 109 -17.83 -16.04 -10.56
CA GLY A 109 -17.54 -15.75 -11.96
C GLY A 109 -17.03 -14.33 -12.22
N ALA A 110 -16.35 -13.71 -11.23
CA ALA A 110 -15.65 -12.45 -11.47
C ALA A 110 -14.60 -12.61 -12.57
N THR A 111 -14.45 -11.60 -13.42
CA THR A 111 -13.62 -11.70 -14.63
C THR A 111 -12.17 -11.32 -14.38
N SER A 112 -11.89 -10.47 -13.39
CA SER A 112 -10.51 -10.05 -13.07
C SER A 112 -10.28 -9.80 -11.59
N PHE A 113 -9.00 -9.92 -11.18
CA PHE A 113 -8.53 -9.61 -9.84
C PHE A 113 -7.23 -8.80 -9.91
N THR A 114 -7.28 -7.55 -9.45
CA THR A 114 -6.11 -6.68 -9.30
C THR A 114 -5.64 -6.66 -7.85
N TYR A 115 -4.37 -6.93 -7.63
CA TYR A 115 -3.76 -6.99 -6.29
C TYR A 115 -2.62 -5.98 -6.13
N ILE A 116 -2.62 -5.26 -5.01
CA ILE A 116 -1.54 -4.33 -4.66
C ILE A 116 -0.53 -5.04 -3.76
N ASN A 117 0.61 -5.33 -4.33
CA ASN A 117 1.76 -5.95 -3.68
C ASN A 117 2.76 -4.87 -3.19
N ALA A 118 4.05 -5.08 -3.34
CA ALA A 118 5.13 -4.10 -3.13
C ALA A 118 6.34 -4.44 -3.99
N LEU A 119 7.04 -3.42 -4.48
CA LEU A 119 8.30 -3.59 -5.21
C LEU A 119 9.34 -4.31 -4.34
N GLY A 120 9.99 -5.32 -4.90
CA GLY A 120 11.00 -6.11 -4.20
C GLY A 120 10.47 -7.04 -3.10
N ALA A 121 9.14 -7.23 -3.00
CA ALA A 121 8.53 -8.10 -1.99
C ALA A 121 9.08 -9.53 -2.00
N GLU A 122 9.48 -10.04 -3.15
CA GLU A 122 10.02 -11.41 -3.31
C GLU A 122 11.37 -11.62 -2.60
N THR A 123 12.18 -10.57 -2.51
CA THR A 123 13.53 -10.62 -1.94
C THR A 123 13.59 -10.05 -0.51
N CYS A 124 12.54 -9.36 -0.07
CA CYS A 124 12.45 -8.81 1.27
C CYS A 124 12.12 -9.92 2.29
N PRO A 125 12.92 -10.09 3.37
CA PRO A 125 12.73 -11.18 4.33
C PRO A 125 11.66 -10.91 5.40
N ALA A 126 10.91 -9.82 5.29
CA ALA A 126 9.84 -9.51 6.24
C ALA A 126 8.63 -10.44 6.05
N GLU A 127 7.96 -10.81 7.14
CA GLU A 127 6.76 -11.67 7.08
C GLU A 127 5.62 -11.01 6.29
N LEU A 128 5.51 -9.68 6.37
CA LEU A 128 4.57 -8.91 5.57
C LEU A 128 4.75 -9.17 4.06
N THR A 129 5.96 -9.04 3.56
CA THR A 129 6.25 -9.23 2.13
C THR A 129 6.18 -10.69 1.71
N ARG A 130 6.54 -11.63 2.59
CA ARG A 130 6.38 -13.07 2.36
C ARG A 130 4.90 -13.45 2.21
N ALA A 131 4.03 -12.92 3.07
CA ALA A 131 2.59 -13.14 2.99
C ALA A 131 1.99 -12.57 1.70
N LYS A 132 2.42 -11.35 1.31
CA LYS A 132 2.02 -10.71 0.05
C LYS A 132 2.46 -11.51 -1.17
N THR A 133 3.72 -11.89 -1.24
CA THR A 133 4.27 -12.69 -2.34
C THR A 133 3.58 -14.04 -2.46
N ALA A 134 3.27 -14.69 -1.33
CA ALA A 134 2.56 -15.96 -1.33
C ALA A 134 1.14 -15.83 -1.93
N PHE A 135 0.43 -14.73 -1.66
CA PHE A 135 -0.85 -14.47 -2.29
C PHE A 135 -0.70 -14.08 -3.77
N ALA A 136 0.25 -13.23 -4.13
CA ALA A 136 0.49 -12.87 -5.53
C ALA A 136 0.70 -14.11 -6.41
N ARG A 137 1.53 -15.07 -5.96
CA ARG A 137 1.75 -16.35 -6.67
C ARG A 137 0.49 -17.21 -6.76
N ALA A 138 -0.32 -17.23 -5.69
CA ALA A 138 -1.60 -17.97 -5.71
C ALA A 138 -2.57 -17.32 -6.70
N LEU A 139 -2.62 -16.00 -6.77
CA LEU A 139 -3.43 -15.25 -7.72
C LEU A 139 -2.99 -15.47 -9.17
N GLU A 140 -1.68 -15.41 -9.45
CA GLU A 140 -1.11 -15.66 -10.78
C GLU A 140 -1.38 -17.09 -11.29
N SER A 141 -1.56 -18.04 -10.37
CA SER A 141 -1.88 -19.45 -10.70
C SER A 141 -3.38 -19.73 -10.79
N ALA A 142 -4.24 -18.77 -10.48
CA ALA A 142 -5.70 -18.94 -10.48
C ALA A 142 -6.29 -18.74 -11.88
N ASP A 143 -7.44 -19.38 -12.14
CA ASP A 143 -8.18 -19.25 -13.40
C ASP A 143 -9.03 -17.96 -13.43
N ILE A 144 -8.35 -16.82 -13.38
CA ILE A 144 -8.92 -15.48 -13.45
C ILE A 144 -7.88 -14.51 -14.05
N ALA A 145 -8.34 -13.53 -14.83
CA ALA A 145 -7.42 -12.47 -15.31
C ALA A 145 -6.81 -11.73 -14.10
N SER A 146 -5.52 -11.92 -13.88
CA SER A 146 -4.83 -11.42 -12.69
C SER A 146 -3.85 -10.31 -13.01
N THR A 147 -3.90 -9.22 -12.21
CA THR A 147 -2.97 -8.09 -12.29
C THR A 147 -2.34 -7.87 -10.92
N VAL A 148 -1.02 -7.92 -10.84
CA VAL A 148 -0.26 -7.60 -9.63
C VAL A 148 0.47 -6.29 -9.84
N ILE A 149 0.24 -5.32 -8.97
CA ILE A 149 0.88 -4.00 -9.03
C ILE A 149 1.85 -3.87 -7.86
N ASN A 150 3.11 -3.55 -8.16
CA ASN A 150 4.21 -3.46 -7.19
C ASN A 150 4.65 -1.98 -7.05
N PRO A 151 4.01 -1.18 -6.20
CA PRO A 151 4.46 0.18 -5.95
C PRO A 151 5.80 0.21 -5.20
N SER A 152 6.64 1.22 -5.52
CA SER A 152 7.95 1.40 -4.90
C SER A 152 7.85 1.80 -3.42
N ALA A 153 7.10 2.84 -3.12
CA ALA A 153 6.79 3.33 -1.77
C ALA A 153 5.62 4.32 -1.84
N TYR A 154 4.89 4.52 -0.75
CA TYR A 154 3.82 5.52 -0.70
C TYR A 154 4.31 6.85 -0.12
N PHE A 155 3.73 7.96 -0.56
CA PHE A 155 3.92 9.26 0.09
C PHE A 155 3.54 9.21 1.57
N SER A 156 2.49 8.49 1.92
CA SER A 156 2.07 8.30 3.31
C SER A 156 3.14 7.60 4.18
N ASP A 157 3.95 6.73 3.60
CA ASP A 157 5.04 6.07 4.33
C ASP A 157 6.25 7.01 4.45
N ALA A 158 6.53 7.78 3.38
CA ALA A 158 7.57 8.81 3.40
C ALA A 158 7.28 9.97 4.39
N ALA A 159 6.01 10.17 4.81
CA ALA A 159 5.64 11.14 5.84
C ALA A 159 6.35 10.90 7.19
N GLU A 160 6.82 9.68 7.45
CA GLU A 160 7.65 9.41 8.63
C GLU A 160 8.97 10.18 8.60
N LEU A 161 9.58 10.37 7.42
CA LEU A 161 10.77 11.23 7.27
C LEU A 161 10.47 12.68 7.65
N LEU A 162 9.29 13.20 7.28
CA LEU A 162 8.87 14.54 7.69
C LEU A 162 8.72 14.63 9.21
N THR A 163 8.15 13.61 9.84
CA THR A 163 8.03 13.53 11.30
C THR A 163 9.42 13.52 11.97
N MET A 164 10.36 12.75 11.45
CA MET A 164 11.74 12.74 11.94
C MET A 164 12.44 14.07 11.71
N ALA A 165 12.27 14.69 10.55
CA ALA A 165 12.83 16.01 10.22
C ALA A 165 12.30 17.11 11.16
N LYS A 166 10.99 17.09 11.48
CA LYS A 166 10.39 17.97 12.50
C LYS A 166 11.03 17.78 13.89
N ARG A 167 11.46 16.56 14.22
CA ARG A 167 12.22 16.27 15.46
C ARG A 167 13.69 16.65 15.37
N GLY A 168 14.22 16.95 14.17
CA GLY A 168 15.56 17.48 13.94
C GLY A 168 16.64 16.45 13.67
N LEU A 169 16.31 15.17 13.47
CA LEU A 169 17.27 14.10 13.16
C LEU A 169 16.62 13.01 12.30
N VAL A 170 17.29 12.62 11.21
CA VAL A 170 16.90 11.49 10.38
C VAL A 170 18.04 10.46 10.34
N PRO A 171 17.86 9.25 10.89
CA PRO A 171 18.80 8.15 10.76
C PRO A 171 18.59 7.42 9.43
N LEU A 172 19.67 7.16 8.68
CA LEU A 172 19.63 6.38 7.43
C LEU A 172 20.72 5.30 7.44
N PHE A 173 20.40 4.12 6.89
CA PHE A 173 21.38 3.03 6.76
C PHE A 173 22.28 3.21 5.53
N GLN A 174 21.70 3.39 4.36
CA GLN A 174 22.41 3.63 3.10
C GLN A 174 21.82 4.86 2.42
N PRO A 175 22.40 6.06 2.66
CA PRO A 175 21.83 7.33 2.18
C PRO A 175 21.73 7.46 0.65
N ASP A 176 22.55 6.73 -0.09
CA ASP A 176 22.68 6.84 -1.56
C ASP A 176 21.77 5.86 -2.34
N ILE A 177 21.08 4.95 -1.64
CA ILE A 177 20.08 4.05 -2.21
C ILE A 177 18.88 4.86 -2.70
N ARG A 178 18.33 4.47 -3.86
CA ARG A 178 17.31 5.23 -4.58
C ARG A 178 15.93 4.62 -4.43
N LEU A 179 14.93 5.49 -4.50
CA LEU A 179 13.51 5.15 -4.55
C LEU A 179 12.73 6.25 -5.28
N ASN A 180 11.55 5.94 -5.76
CA ASN A 180 10.63 6.92 -6.31
C ASN A 180 9.21 6.73 -5.72
N PRO A 181 8.94 7.31 -4.53
CA PRO A 181 7.63 7.21 -3.88
C PRO A 181 6.50 7.70 -4.79
N ILE A 182 5.32 7.07 -4.66
CA ILE A 182 4.13 7.39 -5.46
C ILE A 182 3.00 7.93 -4.59
N HIS A 183 2.25 8.91 -5.10
CA HIS A 183 1.04 9.40 -4.45
C HIS A 183 -0.12 8.42 -4.61
N GLY A 184 -1.01 8.34 -3.60
CA GLY A 184 -2.15 7.43 -3.62
C GLY A 184 -3.09 7.65 -4.81
N ALA A 185 -3.30 8.92 -5.22
CA ALA A 185 -4.14 9.24 -6.39
C ALA A 185 -3.52 8.76 -7.71
N ASP A 186 -2.21 8.94 -7.91
CA ASP A 186 -1.52 8.50 -9.13
C ASP A 186 -1.52 6.97 -9.23
N LEU A 187 -1.26 6.29 -8.10
CA LEU A 187 -1.30 4.83 -8.07
C LEU A 187 -2.72 4.30 -8.29
N ALA A 188 -3.74 4.96 -7.75
CA ALA A 188 -5.14 4.59 -7.99
C ALA A 188 -5.53 4.77 -9.46
N ALA A 189 -5.14 5.89 -10.08
CA ALA A 189 -5.38 6.16 -11.49
C ALA A 189 -4.74 5.07 -12.38
N TYR A 190 -3.48 4.72 -12.11
CA TYR A 190 -2.79 3.63 -12.79
C TYR A 190 -3.48 2.27 -12.56
N THR A 191 -3.86 1.97 -11.32
CA THR A 191 -4.51 0.70 -10.96
C THR A 191 -5.82 0.51 -11.71
N VAL A 192 -6.66 1.54 -11.77
CA VAL A 192 -7.96 1.49 -12.47
C VAL A 192 -7.75 1.46 -13.98
N GLU A 193 -6.74 2.15 -14.50
CA GLU A 193 -6.38 2.08 -15.93
C GLU A 193 -6.00 0.64 -16.33
N GLN A 194 -5.14 -0.05 -15.56
CA GLN A 194 -4.78 -1.44 -15.84
C GLN A 194 -6.00 -2.37 -15.77
N LEU A 195 -6.91 -2.14 -14.82
CA LEU A 195 -8.16 -2.90 -14.72
C LEU A 195 -9.05 -2.71 -15.95
N GLU A 196 -9.25 -1.47 -16.40
CA GLU A 196 -10.10 -1.16 -17.57
C GLU A 196 -9.51 -1.66 -18.90
N GLN A 197 -8.17 -1.68 -19.02
CA GLN A 197 -7.47 -2.25 -20.16
C GLN A 197 -7.49 -3.79 -20.16
N GLY A 198 -7.96 -4.43 -19.09
CA GLY A 198 -7.90 -5.88 -18.94
C GLY A 198 -6.47 -6.42 -18.88
N SER A 199 -5.53 -5.62 -18.38
CA SER A 199 -4.12 -6.00 -18.28
C SER A 199 -3.94 -7.22 -17.38
N THR A 200 -3.00 -8.10 -17.72
CA THR A 200 -2.64 -9.27 -16.92
C THR A 200 -1.13 -9.31 -16.68
N GLY A 201 -0.72 -9.85 -15.54
CA GLY A 201 0.68 -9.99 -15.16
C GLY A 201 1.10 -9.06 -14.03
N SER A 202 2.41 -8.84 -13.89
CA SER A 202 3.00 -8.10 -12.77
C SER A 202 3.65 -6.80 -13.27
N PHE A 203 3.33 -5.67 -12.62
CA PHE A 203 3.72 -4.33 -13.03
C PHE A 203 4.38 -3.58 -11.86
N ASP A 204 5.63 -3.20 -12.06
CA ASP A 204 6.34 -2.32 -11.14
C ASP A 204 6.01 -0.86 -11.45
N ILE A 205 5.80 -0.04 -10.41
CA ILE A 205 5.36 1.34 -10.56
C ILE A 205 5.93 2.25 -9.48
N GLY A 206 6.35 3.44 -9.85
CA GLY A 206 6.83 4.47 -8.93
C GLY A 206 6.36 5.86 -9.32
N GLY A 207 6.53 6.81 -8.42
CA GLY A 207 6.20 8.20 -8.64
C GLY A 207 7.11 8.90 -9.65
N PRO A 208 6.79 10.16 -10.01
CA PRO A 208 7.49 10.90 -11.06
C PRO A 208 8.94 11.24 -10.73
N ASP A 209 9.28 11.35 -9.44
CA ASP A 209 10.58 11.82 -8.98
C ASP A 209 11.40 10.69 -8.36
N ILE A 210 12.62 10.50 -8.83
CA ILE A 210 13.58 9.56 -8.25
C ILE A 210 14.48 10.30 -7.27
N PHE A 211 14.58 9.79 -6.03
CA PHE A 211 15.41 10.32 -4.96
C PHE A 211 16.37 9.27 -4.43
N THR A 212 17.52 9.72 -3.94
CA THR A 212 18.23 8.98 -2.89
C THR A 212 17.53 9.20 -1.55
N TRP A 213 17.70 8.30 -0.58
CA TRP A 213 17.17 8.50 0.77
C TRP A 213 17.68 9.80 1.39
N LYS A 214 18.91 10.21 1.09
CA LYS A 214 19.49 11.49 1.53
C LYS A 214 18.78 12.70 0.95
N GLU A 215 18.49 12.69 -0.35
CA GLU A 215 17.74 13.76 -1.01
C GLU A 215 16.32 13.84 -0.48
N LEU A 216 15.64 12.71 -0.33
CA LEU A 216 14.30 12.65 0.21
C LEU A 216 14.23 13.18 1.66
N ALA A 217 15.19 12.79 2.52
CA ALA A 217 15.30 13.31 3.87
C ALA A 217 15.62 14.83 3.87
N THR A 218 16.46 15.30 2.96
CA THR A 218 16.77 16.72 2.80
C THR A 218 15.54 17.53 2.42
N THR A 219 14.72 17.02 1.48
CA THR A 219 13.44 17.61 1.07
C THR A 219 12.46 17.69 2.26
N ALA A 220 12.42 16.64 3.10
CA ALA A 220 11.62 16.65 4.33
C ALA A 220 12.09 17.72 5.34
N PHE A 221 13.41 17.90 5.51
CA PHE A 221 13.96 18.96 6.35
C PHE A 221 13.65 20.36 5.81
N GLN A 222 13.75 20.57 4.50
CA GLN A 222 13.39 21.84 3.85
C GLN A 222 11.92 22.19 4.11
N ALA A 223 11.02 21.23 3.93
CA ALA A 223 9.60 21.41 4.24
C ALA A 223 9.36 21.73 5.73
N ALA A 224 10.11 21.08 6.64
CA ALA A 224 10.05 21.34 8.08
C ALA A 224 10.71 22.67 8.51
N GLY A 225 11.31 23.45 7.60
CA GLY A 225 12.04 24.70 7.92
C GLY A 225 13.29 24.47 8.77
N LYS A 226 13.92 23.31 8.69
CA LYS A 226 15.08 22.94 9.51
C LYS A 226 16.32 22.64 8.66
N LYS A 227 17.50 22.85 9.27
CA LYS A 227 18.75 22.42 8.65
C LYS A 227 18.84 20.88 8.64
N PRO A 228 19.25 20.26 7.51
CA PRO A 228 19.39 18.80 7.44
C PRO A 228 20.40 18.28 8.46
N ARG A 229 19.96 17.33 9.28
CA ARG A 229 20.80 16.56 10.20
C ARG A 229 20.53 15.07 9.99
N ILE A 230 21.29 14.50 9.06
CA ILE A 230 21.17 13.11 8.66
C ILE A 230 22.34 12.34 9.27
N VAL A 231 22.05 11.24 9.96
CA VAL A 231 23.05 10.38 10.60
C VAL A 231 23.05 9.01 9.93
N LYS A 232 24.23 8.61 9.43
CA LYS A 232 24.41 7.27 8.89
C LYS A 232 24.47 6.26 10.04
N VAL A 233 23.54 5.29 10.02
CA VAL A 233 23.49 4.17 10.98
C VAL A 233 24.26 2.99 10.41
N PRO A 234 25.28 2.47 11.12
CA PRO A 234 26.00 1.28 10.64
C PRO A 234 25.08 0.04 10.58
N GLY A 235 25.12 -0.69 9.47
CA GLY A 235 24.24 -1.85 9.25
C GLY A 235 24.41 -2.98 10.27
N TRP A 236 25.57 -3.09 10.91
CA TRP A 236 25.82 -4.09 11.97
C TRP A 236 24.99 -3.87 13.25
N THR A 237 24.43 -2.67 13.45
CA THR A 237 23.55 -2.37 14.59
C THR A 237 22.17 -3.01 14.45
N LEU A 238 21.76 -3.38 13.22
CA LEU A 238 20.42 -3.86 12.93
C LEU A 238 20.13 -5.27 13.55
N PRO A 239 21.00 -6.30 13.41
CA PRO A 239 20.70 -7.62 13.96
C PRO A 239 20.45 -7.61 15.47
N PRO A 240 21.28 -6.99 16.33
CA PRO A 240 21.01 -6.94 17.76
C PRO A 240 19.73 -6.16 18.10
N VAL A 241 19.43 -5.08 17.38
CA VAL A 241 18.17 -4.33 17.58
C VAL A 241 16.97 -5.18 17.23
N LEU A 242 16.98 -5.85 16.07
CA LEU A 242 15.89 -6.76 15.66
C LEU A 242 15.72 -7.94 16.63
N GLY A 243 16.84 -8.50 17.13
CA GLY A 243 16.81 -9.56 18.14
C GLY A 243 16.16 -9.09 19.42
N PHE A 244 16.59 -7.97 19.96
CA PHE A 244 16.04 -7.40 21.20
C PHE A 244 14.56 -7.01 21.06
N VAL A 245 14.21 -6.27 20.02
CA VAL A 245 12.81 -5.87 19.78
C VAL A 245 11.92 -7.09 19.55
N GLY A 246 12.43 -8.10 18.82
CA GLY A 246 11.70 -9.33 18.52
C GLY A 246 11.30 -10.15 19.73
N LEU A 247 12.08 -10.09 20.83
CA LEU A 247 11.74 -10.75 22.10
C LEU A 247 10.46 -10.20 22.73
N PHE A 248 10.16 -8.92 22.53
CA PHE A 248 9.01 -8.24 23.15
C PHE A 248 7.88 -7.96 22.15
N ASN A 249 8.24 -7.75 20.88
CA ASN A 249 7.28 -7.39 19.84
C ASN A 249 7.81 -7.85 18.47
N SER A 250 7.51 -9.08 18.11
CA SER A 250 7.92 -9.70 16.83
C SER A 250 7.43 -8.89 15.62
N ARG A 251 6.25 -8.28 15.74
CA ARG A 251 5.66 -7.49 14.70
C ARG A 251 6.37 -6.16 14.47
N LEU A 252 6.74 -5.44 15.54
CA LEU A 252 7.55 -4.23 15.41
C LEU A 252 8.91 -4.57 14.79
N ALA A 253 9.52 -5.70 15.20
CA ALA A 253 10.75 -6.18 14.58
C ALA A 253 10.57 -6.44 13.08
N ASP A 254 9.43 -7.00 12.65
CA ASP A 254 9.15 -7.25 11.24
C ASP A 254 8.92 -5.96 10.45
N THR A 255 8.23 -5.00 11.02
CA THR A 255 8.07 -3.66 10.44
C THR A 255 9.42 -2.94 10.26
N ILE A 256 10.30 -3.02 11.28
CA ILE A 256 11.67 -2.49 11.19
C ILE A 256 12.47 -3.23 10.12
N ARG A 257 12.33 -4.55 10.01
CA ARG A 257 12.99 -5.36 8.98
C ARG A 257 12.58 -4.92 7.58
N PHE A 258 11.29 -4.71 7.34
CA PHE A 258 10.76 -4.19 6.06
C PHE A 258 11.33 -2.81 5.75
N ALA A 259 11.17 -1.84 6.67
CA ALA A 259 11.63 -0.47 6.48
C ALA A 259 13.15 -0.37 6.25
N THR A 260 13.94 -1.14 7.02
CA THR A 260 15.39 -1.14 6.87
C THR A 260 15.88 -1.89 5.63
N TRP A 261 15.10 -2.86 5.15
CA TRP A 261 15.38 -3.53 3.89
C TRP A 261 15.23 -2.52 2.73
N SER A 262 14.14 -1.76 2.66
CA SER A 262 13.92 -0.75 1.62
C SER A 262 14.98 0.37 1.64
N MET A 263 15.53 0.71 2.81
CA MET A 263 16.64 1.67 2.94
C MET A 263 18.00 1.12 2.48
N ARG A 264 18.09 -0.15 2.08
CA ARG A 264 19.33 -0.83 1.71
C ARG A 264 19.30 -1.44 0.32
N HIS A 265 18.19 -1.34 -0.38
CA HIS A 265 17.99 -1.87 -1.75
C HIS A 265 17.37 -0.78 -2.61
N ASP A 266 17.85 -0.66 -3.85
CA ASP A 266 17.23 0.23 -4.82
C ASP A 266 15.76 -0.17 -5.05
N CYS A 267 14.87 0.77 -4.83
CA CYS A 267 13.41 0.61 -4.99
C CYS A 267 12.91 1.64 -6.03
N VAL A 268 13.51 1.62 -7.22
CA VAL A 268 13.13 2.47 -8.35
C VAL A 268 12.35 1.64 -9.35
N ALA A 269 11.17 2.09 -9.71
CA ALA A 269 10.28 1.50 -10.69
C ALA A 269 9.97 2.49 -11.83
N PRO A 270 9.32 2.08 -12.93
CA PRO A 270 8.87 2.99 -13.97
C PRO A 270 8.08 4.16 -13.40
N THR A 271 8.45 5.37 -13.83
CA THR A 271 7.86 6.61 -13.31
C THR A 271 6.46 6.85 -13.86
N THR A 272 5.55 7.29 -12.98
CA THR A 272 4.20 7.70 -13.36
C THR A 272 3.65 8.78 -12.44
N GLY A 273 2.54 9.39 -12.87
CA GLY A 273 1.81 10.37 -12.08
C GLY A 273 2.37 11.78 -12.20
N THR A 274 1.73 12.69 -11.47
CA THR A 274 2.00 14.13 -11.51
C THR A 274 2.13 14.77 -10.14
N HIS A 275 1.91 14.00 -9.07
CA HIS A 275 2.07 14.51 -7.71
C HIS A 275 3.53 14.41 -7.26
N HIS A 276 4.08 15.53 -6.80
CA HIS A 276 5.45 15.61 -6.32
C HIS A 276 5.53 15.54 -4.79
N ILE A 277 6.44 14.71 -4.27
CA ILE A 277 6.55 14.51 -2.82
C ILE A 277 6.98 15.78 -2.07
N ALA A 278 7.68 16.69 -2.73
CA ALA A 278 8.04 17.98 -2.15
C ALA A 278 6.80 18.82 -1.81
N ASP A 279 5.76 18.79 -2.65
CA ASP A 279 4.50 19.47 -2.41
C ASP A 279 3.73 18.84 -1.25
N PHE A 280 3.66 17.51 -1.25
CA PHE A 280 3.10 16.73 -0.15
C PHE A 280 3.78 17.07 1.19
N PHE A 281 5.11 17.10 1.25
CA PHE A 281 5.80 17.47 2.48
C PHE A 281 5.51 18.91 2.90
N ARG A 282 5.40 19.87 1.97
CA ARG A 282 5.04 21.26 2.28
C ARG A 282 3.62 21.37 2.85
N GLU A 283 2.68 20.66 2.27
CA GLU A 283 1.29 20.63 2.74
C GLU A 283 1.20 20.09 4.18
N TYR A 284 1.94 19.01 4.49
CA TYR A 284 1.86 18.36 5.80
C TYR A 284 2.90 18.83 6.82
N ALA A 285 3.79 19.74 6.45
CA ALA A 285 4.76 20.33 7.38
C ALA A 285 4.09 21.20 8.45
N GLY A 286 3.02 21.90 8.11
CA GLY A 286 2.27 22.79 9.00
C GLY A 286 1.23 22.09 9.89
N ARG A 287 0.93 20.84 9.59
CA ARG A 287 0.00 20.00 10.38
C ARG A 287 0.78 19.17 11.39
#